data_9458998e9debea32b16ebf28fd38a355
#
_entry.id   9458998e9debea32b16ebf28fd38a355
#
_cell.length_a   1.000
_cell.length_b   1.000
_cell.length_c   1.000
_cell.angle_alpha   90.00
_cell.angle_beta   90.00
_cell.angle_gamma   90.00
#
_symmetry.space_group_name_H-M   'P 1'
#
loop_
_entity.id
_entity.type
_entity.pdbx_description
1 polymer ?
#
loop_
_entity_poly.entity_id
_entity_poly.type
_entity_poly.pdbx_seq_one_letter_code
_entity_poly.pdbx_strand_id
1 'polypeptide(L)'
;FNKQIIPLSWFKNATNNANIQEFGKLNQKALIIQNTIIKNLPTQRAILKNPFFENEGIPFDYASDGILNAGTPVLISHFSKDKRYAFVLGEAGFGFVESKNLEFFSNDRAKIYENLNFITPLKEKFPIYSEDGKFFFESRIGA
;
A
#
# COMPACT_ATOMS: atom_id res chain seq x y z
N PHE A 1 0.26 21.67 4.83
CA PHE A 1 1.55 21.98 4.21
C PHE A 1 2.18 23.20 4.88
N ASN A 2 3.30 23.00 5.59
CA ASN A 2 3.95 24.07 6.40
C ASN A 2 5.16 24.69 5.69
N LYS A 3 5.43 24.38 4.43
CA LYS A 3 6.55 24.88 3.61
C LYS A 3 7.95 24.63 4.24
N GLN A 4 8.06 23.70 5.18
CA GLN A 4 9.34 23.36 5.81
C GLN A 4 10.08 22.29 5.02
N ILE A 5 11.38 22.46 4.87
CA ILE A 5 12.26 21.46 4.28
C ILE A 5 12.29 20.23 5.21
N ILE A 6 12.14 19.04 4.62
CA ILE A 6 12.29 17.79 5.36
C ILE A 6 13.77 17.60 5.68
N PRO A 7 14.17 17.52 6.95
CA PRO A 7 15.59 17.42 7.32
C PRO A 7 16.17 16.06 6.92
N LEU A 8 17.46 16.03 6.61
CA LEU A 8 18.18 14.80 6.24
C LEU A 8 18.07 13.71 7.32
N SER A 9 18.02 14.09 8.59
CA SER A 9 17.85 13.17 9.71
C SER A 9 16.53 12.38 9.61
N TRP A 10 15.46 13.00 9.11
CA TRP A 10 14.19 12.32 8.88
C TRP A 10 14.34 11.22 7.83
N PHE A 11 15.02 11.49 6.71
CA PHE A 11 15.27 10.49 5.67
C PHE A 11 16.11 9.33 6.21
N LYS A 12 17.17 9.62 6.97
CA LYS A 12 18.01 8.61 7.63
C LYS A 12 17.17 7.71 8.55
N ASN A 13 16.26 8.29 9.32
CA ASN A 13 15.38 7.54 10.22
C ASN A 13 14.38 6.68 9.42
N ALA A 14 13.77 7.22 8.38
CA ALA A 14 12.83 6.47 7.52
C ALA A 14 13.53 5.31 6.82
N THR A 15 14.72 5.53 6.26
CA THR A 15 15.54 4.48 5.63
C THR A 15 15.98 3.42 6.65
N ASN A 16 16.37 3.81 7.86
CA ASN A 16 16.69 2.85 8.92
C ASN A 16 15.46 2.02 9.33
N ASN A 17 14.28 2.65 9.41
CA ASN A 17 13.02 1.98 9.70
C ASN A 17 12.59 1.02 8.57
N ALA A 18 13.02 1.28 7.33
CA ALA A 18 12.71 0.44 6.18
C ALA A 18 13.19 -1.01 6.32
N ASN A 19 14.19 -1.29 7.16
CA ASN A 19 14.64 -2.63 7.54
C ASN A 19 15.06 -3.50 6.33
N ILE A 20 15.74 -2.91 5.36
CA ILE A 20 16.06 -3.53 4.07
C ILE A 20 16.90 -4.82 4.21
N GLN A 21 17.66 -5.00 5.29
CA GLN A 21 18.40 -6.23 5.56
C GLN A 21 17.49 -7.48 5.71
N GLU A 22 16.18 -7.29 5.92
CA GLU A 22 15.19 -8.37 5.98
C GLU A 22 14.49 -8.62 4.64
N PHE A 23 14.91 -7.92 3.57
CA PHE A 23 14.30 -8.08 2.24
C PHE A 23 14.34 -9.55 1.78
N GLY A 24 13.18 -10.03 1.31
CA GLY A 24 13.02 -11.38 0.77
C GLY A 24 12.99 -12.52 1.80
N LYS A 25 13.07 -12.23 3.10
CA LYS A 25 13.13 -13.31 4.11
C LYS A 25 11.78 -13.85 4.55
N LEU A 26 10.71 -13.06 4.48
CA LEU A 26 9.41 -13.49 5.00
C LEU A 26 8.60 -14.29 3.97
N ASN A 27 8.47 -13.79 2.74
CA ASN A 27 7.72 -14.43 1.64
C ASN A 27 6.29 -14.85 2.03
N GLN A 28 5.58 -14.00 2.77
CA GLN A 28 4.24 -14.27 3.27
C GLN A 28 3.19 -13.78 2.28
N LYS A 29 2.28 -14.65 1.85
CA LYS A 29 1.11 -14.27 1.05
C LYS A 29 0.12 -13.47 1.89
N ALA A 30 -0.43 -12.40 1.31
CA ALA A 30 -1.43 -11.56 1.95
C ALA A 30 -2.40 -10.96 0.92
N LEU A 31 -3.52 -10.44 1.41
CA LEU A 31 -4.50 -9.70 0.64
C LEU A 31 -4.56 -8.26 1.13
N ILE A 32 -4.66 -7.32 0.22
CA ILE A 32 -5.01 -5.94 0.56
C ILE A 32 -6.49 -5.91 0.94
N ILE A 33 -6.83 -5.48 2.15
CA ILE A 33 -8.20 -5.43 2.64
C ILE A 33 -8.83 -4.04 2.58
N GLN A 34 -8.02 -3.02 2.29
CA GLN A 34 -8.45 -1.64 2.15
C GLN A 34 -7.55 -0.92 1.14
N ASN A 35 -8.14 -0.12 0.24
CA ASN A 35 -7.37 0.66 -0.73
C ASN A 35 -6.23 1.40 -0.04
N THR A 36 -5.02 1.21 -0.53
CA THR A 36 -3.80 1.73 0.12
C THR A 36 -2.81 2.26 -0.90
N ILE A 37 -2.04 3.26 -0.50
CA ILE A 37 -0.99 3.85 -1.33
C ILE A 37 0.29 3.04 -1.13
N ILE A 38 0.97 2.69 -2.23
CA ILE A 38 2.32 2.16 -2.21
C ILE A 38 3.30 3.32 -2.01
N LYS A 39 4.22 3.18 -1.08
CA LYS A 39 5.24 4.17 -0.74
C LYS A 39 6.65 3.62 -0.90
N ASN A 40 7.58 4.47 -1.34
CA ASN A 40 9.02 4.15 -1.41
C ASN A 40 9.69 4.06 -0.04
N LEU A 41 9.06 4.65 0.99
CA LEU A 41 9.53 4.65 2.37
C LEU A 41 8.38 4.26 3.31
N PRO A 42 8.68 3.66 4.48
CA PRO A 42 7.66 3.29 5.49
C PRO A 42 7.12 4.54 6.21
N THR A 43 6.28 5.30 5.51
CA THR A 43 5.72 6.57 5.99
C THR A 43 4.41 6.91 5.31
N GLN A 44 3.53 7.60 6.01
CA GLN A 44 2.36 8.25 5.41
C GLN A 44 2.64 9.71 4.99
N ARG A 45 3.79 10.25 5.40
CA ARG A 45 4.16 11.61 5.05
C ARG A 45 4.36 11.74 3.54
N ALA A 46 3.73 12.73 2.92
CA ALA A 46 4.01 13.12 1.56
C ALA A 46 5.37 13.82 1.45
N ILE A 47 6.12 13.49 0.42
CA ILE A 47 7.38 14.16 0.06
C ILE A 47 7.09 15.02 -1.16
N LEU A 48 6.99 16.33 -0.94
CA LEU A 48 6.66 17.29 -1.97
C LEU A 48 7.91 18.11 -2.30
N LYS A 49 8.10 18.42 -3.57
CA LYS A 49 9.05 19.45 -4.00
C LYS A 49 8.50 20.84 -3.71
N ASN A 50 9.33 21.84 -3.96
CA ASN A 50 8.98 23.23 -3.73
C ASN A 50 7.75 23.63 -4.60
N PRO A 51 6.60 24.01 -4.00
CA PRO A 51 5.38 24.33 -4.74
C PRO A 51 5.45 25.65 -5.52
N PHE A 52 6.53 26.40 -5.40
CA PHE A 52 6.75 27.60 -6.22
C PHE A 52 7.40 27.29 -7.58
N PHE A 53 7.81 26.04 -7.81
CA PHE A 53 8.23 25.59 -9.12
C PHE A 53 7.01 25.13 -9.93
N GLU A 54 7.03 25.38 -11.22
CA GLU A 54 5.97 24.96 -12.13
C GLU A 54 5.80 23.44 -12.11
N ASN A 55 4.55 23.00 -12.03
CA ASN A 55 4.17 21.57 -11.97
C ASN A 55 4.73 20.80 -10.77
N GLU A 56 5.05 21.47 -9.66
CA GLU A 56 5.55 20.83 -8.44
C GLU A 56 4.63 21.11 -7.24
N GLY A 57 4.84 20.34 -6.16
CA GLY A 57 4.04 20.48 -4.95
C GLY A 57 2.81 19.57 -4.93
N ILE A 58 1.70 20.02 -4.37
CA ILE A 58 0.47 19.25 -4.29
C ILE A 58 -0.19 19.19 -5.69
N PRO A 59 -0.64 17.98 -6.16
CA PRO A 59 -0.76 16.71 -5.42
C PRO A 59 0.41 15.73 -5.58
N PHE A 60 1.54 16.14 -6.11
CA PHE A 60 2.63 15.23 -6.52
C PHE A 60 3.47 14.78 -5.32
N ASP A 61 3.17 13.59 -4.80
CA ASP A 61 3.94 12.95 -3.72
C ASP A 61 5.03 12.05 -4.29
N TYR A 62 6.27 12.49 -4.18
CA TYR A 62 7.45 11.77 -4.65
C TYR A 62 7.78 10.47 -3.86
N ALA A 63 7.07 10.23 -2.77
CA ALA A 63 7.17 8.97 -2.03
C ALA A 63 6.09 7.96 -2.44
N SER A 64 5.18 8.30 -3.35
CA SER A 64 4.06 7.45 -3.76
C SER A 64 4.29 6.89 -5.16
N ASP A 65 4.17 5.57 -5.33
CA ASP A 65 4.31 4.87 -6.62
C ASP A 65 2.98 4.35 -7.19
N GLY A 66 1.90 4.47 -6.43
CA GLY A 66 0.59 4.01 -6.91
C GLY A 66 -0.36 3.63 -5.80
N ILE A 67 -1.46 2.99 -6.18
CA ILE A 67 -2.51 2.53 -5.27
C ILE A 67 -2.73 1.02 -5.51
N LEU A 68 -2.81 0.26 -4.42
CA LEU A 68 -3.33 -1.11 -4.42
C LEU A 68 -4.77 -1.07 -3.95
N ASN A 69 -5.64 -1.70 -4.71
CA ASN A 69 -7.05 -1.81 -4.37
C ASN A 69 -7.29 -2.96 -3.36
N ALA A 70 -8.36 -2.84 -2.59
CA ALA A 70 -8.84 -3.95 -1.77
C ALA A 70 -9.14 -5.17 -2.67
N GLY A 71 -8.76 -6.36 -2.21
CA GLY A 71 -8.83 -7.58 -3.00
C GLY A 71 -7.54 -7.93 -3.76
N THR A 72 -6.57 -7.03 -3.84
CA THR A 72 -5.29 -7.31 -4.53
C THR A 72 -4.41 -8.26 -3.72
N PRO A 73 -3.99 -9.42 -4.29
CA PRO A 73 -3.04 -10.30 -3.65
C PRO A 73 -1.62 -9.73 -3.72
N VAL A 74 -0.88 -9.88 -2.64
CA VAL A 74 0.51 -9.42 -2.52
C VAL A 74 1.38 -10.44 -1.81
N LEU A 75 2.69 -10.37 -2.07
CA LEU A 75 3.70 -11.08 -1.32
C LEU A 75 4.42 -10.11 -0.40
N ILE A 76 4.41 -10.38 0.91
CA ILE A 76 5.14 -9.59 1.88
C ILE A 76 6.59 -10.07 1.92
N SER A 77 7.51 -9.17 1.61
CA SER A 77 8.95 -9.41 1.67
C SER A 77 9.47 -9.33 3.10
N HIS A 78 9.13 -8.26 3.82
CA HIS A 78 9.53 -7.99 5.19
C HIS A 78 8.68 -6.87 5.80
N PHE A 79 8.83 -6.65 7.11
CA PHE A 79 8.23 -5.51 7.81
C PHE A 79 9.27 -4.43 8.13
N SER A 80 8.80 -3.19 8.20
CA SER A 80 9.57 -2.11 8.83
C SER A 80 9.93 -2.48 10.28
N LYS A 81 10.96 -1.84 10.86
CA LYS A 81 11.39 -2.15 12.23
C LYS A 81 10.30 -1.91 13.26
N ASP A 82 9.46 -0.88 13.06
CA ASP A 82 8.32 -0.57 13.93
C ASP A 82 7.07 -1.42 13.63
N LYS A 83 7.12 -2.32 12.64
CA LYS A 83 6.02 -3.21 12.23
C LYS A 83 4.77 -2.51 11.67
N ARG A 84 4.77 -1.18 11.55
CA ARG A 84 3.62 -0.44 11.05
C ARG A 84 3.46 -0.50 9.54
N TYR A 85 4.53 -0.88 8.84
CA TYR A 85 4.56 -1.02 7.39
C TYR A 85 5.10 -2.38 6.99
N ALA A 86 4.58 -2.90 5.89
CA ALA A 86 5.12 -4.07 5.21
C ALA A 86 5.59 -3.69 3.82
N PHE A 87 6.76 -4.18 3.42
CA PHE A 87 7.20 -4.10 2.03
C PHE A 87 6.56 -5.23 1.25
N VAL A 88 5.74 -4.87 0.27
CA VAL A 88 4.96 -5.81 -0.52
C VAL A 88 5.37 -5.78 -1.98
N LEU A 89 5.15 -6.92 -2.66
CA LEU A 89 5.25 -7.07 -4.09
C LEU A 89 3.88 -7.50 -4.60
N GLY A 90 3.37 -6.83 -5.61
CA GLY A 90 2.08 -7.11 -6.25
C GLY A 90 2.13 -6.81 -7.74
N GLU A 91 1.03 -7.07 -8.44
CA GLU A 91 0.94 -6.82 -9.88
C GLU A 91 1.17 -5.34 -10.24
N ALA A 92 0.64 -4.42 -9.45
CA ALA A 92 0.77 -2.98 -9.68
C ALA A 92 2.13 -2.39 -9.27
N GLY A 93 3.07 -3.20 -8.74
CA GLY A 93 4.38 -2.73 -8.30
C GLY A 93 4.77 -3.24 -6.92
N PHE A 94 5.73 -2.55 -6.29
CA PHE A 94 6.28 -2.92 -4.99
C PHE A 94 6.53 -1.67 -4.14
N GLY A 95 6.54 -1.85 -2.82
CA GLY A 95 6.82 -0.77 -1.86
C GLY A 95 6.19 -1.02 -0.51
N PHE A 96 6.21 -0.01 0.34
CA PHE A 96 5.65 -0.06 1.68
C PHE A 96 4.17 0.29 1.68
N VAL A 97 3.37 -0.54 2.35
CA VAL A 97 1.97 -0.28 2.68
C VAL A 97 1.77 -0.37 4.19
N GLU A 98 0.72 0.25 4.73
CA GLU A 98 0.39 0.10 6.15
C GLU A 98 0.01 -1.36 6.46
N SER A 99 0.62 -1.95 7.49
CA SER A 99 0.38 -3.35 7.89
C SER A 99 -1.07 -3.63 8.26
N LYS A 100 -1.80 -2.62 8.77
CA LYS A 100 -3.22 -2.74 9.10
C LYS A 100 -4.14 -2.99 7.89
N ASN A 101 -3.65 -2.69 6.66
CA ASN A 101 -4.39 -2.87 5.42
C ASN A 101 -4.13 -4.24 4.77
N LEU A 102 -3.51 -5.15 5.51
CA LEU A 102 -3.16 -6.50 5.06
C LEU A 102 -3.88 -7.57 5.88
N GLU A 103 -4.43 -8.55 5.19
CA GLU A 103 -4.88 -9.82 5.78
C GLU A 103 -3.95 -10.94 5.32
N PHE A 104 -3.43 -11.72 6.26
CA PHE A 104 -2.50 -12.80 5.96
C PHE A 104 -3.24 -14.03 5.43
N PHE A 105 -2.74 -14.61 4.36
CA PHE A 105 -3.22 -15.89 3.89
C PHE A 105 -2.47 -17.04 4.52
N SER A 106 -3.23 -18.02 5.06
CA SER A 106 -2.74 -19.39 5.18
C SER A 106 -2.64 -20.01 3.79
N ASN A 107 -1.83 -21.06 3.64
CA ASN A 107 -1.72 -21.79 2.37
C ASN A 107 -3.08 -22.30 1.86
N ASP A 108 -3.97 -22.70 2.76
CA ASP A 108 -5.30 -23.19 2.39
C ASP A 108 -6.20 -22.07 1.88
N ARG A 109 -6.18 -20.89 2.53
CA ARG A 109 -6.89 -19.70 2.04
C ARG A 109 -6.34 -19.22 0.69
N ALA A 110 -5.04 -19.29 0.47
CA ALA A 110 -4.43 -18.95 -0.81
C ALA A 110 -4.95 -19.85 -1.92
N LYS A 111 -5.07 -21.17 -1.70
CA LYS A 111 -5.66 -22.11 -2.66
C LYS A 111 -7.12 -21.83 -2.95
N ILE A 112 -7.91 -21.47 -1.93
CA ILE A 112 -9.30 -21.06 -2.12
C ILE A 112 -9.34 -19.82 -3.02
N TYR A 113 -8.54 -18.80 -2.71
CA TYR A 113 -8.47 -17.56 -3.48
C TYR A 113 -8.09 -17.81 -4.95
N GLU A 114 -7.10 -18.67 -5.23
CA GLU A 114 -6.65 -19.04 -6.58
C GLU A 114 -7.76 -19.72 -7.42
N ASN A 115 -8.78 -20.29 -6.79
CA ASN A 115 -9.92 -20.95 -7.44
C ASN A 115 -11.21 -20.12 -7.45
N LEU A 116 -11.19 -18.86 -6.98
CA LEU A 116 -12.34 -17.98 -7.05
C LEU A 116 -12.61 -17.49 -8.47
N ASN A 117 -13.87 -17.24 -8.76
CA ASN A 117 -14.26 -16.47 -9.93
C ASN A 117 -14.12 -14.99 -9.58
N PHE A 118 -13.34 -14.26 -10.37
CA PHE A 118 -13.14 -12.83 -10.19
C PHE A 118 -14.13 -12.06 -11.04
N ILE A 119 -14.58 -10.93 -10.49
CA ILE A 119 -15.42 -9.95 -11.19
C ILE A 119 -14.68 -8.61 -11.15
N THR A 120 -14.86 -7.79 -12.17
CA THR A 120 -14.33 -6.44 -12.18
C THR A 120 -15.46 -5.41 -12.27
N PRO A 121 -15.43 -4.35 -11.45
CA PRO A 121 -16.41 -3.27 -11.57
C PRO A 121 -16.26 -2.52 -12.90
N LEU A 122 -17.39 -2.25 -13.55
CA LEU A 122 -17.46 -1.44 -14.77
C LEU A 122 -17.86 0.01 -14.48
N LYS A 123 -18.08 0.35 -13.20
CA LYS A 123 -18.43 1.71 -12.76
C LYS A 123 -17.40 2.19 -11.75
N GLU A 124 -17.07 3.46 -11.88
CA GLU A 124 -16.26 4.16 -10.88
C GLU A 124 -17.05 4.38 -9.59
N LYS A 125 -16.37 4.28 -8.45
CA LYS A 125 -16.94 4.50 -7.10
C LYS A 125 -18.14 3.60 -6.80
N PHE A 126 -17.99 2.30 -7.03
CA PHE A 126 -19.00 1.32 -6.70
C PHE A 126 -18.85 0.86 -5.24
N PRO A 127 -19.83 1.15 -4.35
CA PRO A 127 -19.73 0.75 -2.95
C PRO A 127 -19.97 -0.75 -2.78
N ILE A 128 -19.11 -1.38 -2.00
CA ILE A 128 -19.21 -2.81 -1.64
C ILE A 128 -19.68 -2.91 -0.19
N TYR A 129 -20.70 -3.74 0.03
CA TYR A 129 -21.29 -4.01 1.32
C TYR A 129 -21.21 -5.50 1.64
N SER A 130 -21.16 -5.85 2.94
CA SER A 130 -21.37 -7.21 3.42
C SER A 130 -22.85 -7.62 3.30
N GLU A 131 -23.14 -8.91 3.48
CA GLU A 131 -24.50 -9.45 3.44
C GLU A 131 -25.43 -8.81 4.49
N ASP A 132 -24.86 -8.40 5.64
CA ASP A 132 -25.56 -7.68 6.71
C ASP A 132 -25.66 -6.15 6.46
N GLY A 133 -25.29 -5.69 5.26
CA GLY A 133 -25.41 -4.29 4.84
C GLY A 133 -24.33 -3.34 5.37
N LYS A 134 -23.27 -3.85 5.96
CA LYS A 134 -22.16 -3.04 6.44
C LYS A 134 -21.24 -2.63 5.27
N PHE A 135 -20.94 -1.34 5.15
CA PHE A 135 -19.99 -0.83 4.16
C PHE A 135 -18.60 -1.41 4.37
N PHE A 136 -17.99 -1.93 3.33
CA PHE A 136 -16.59 -2.40 3.33
C PHE A 136 -15.65 -1.37 2.72
N PHE A 137 -15.81 -1.11 1.44
CA PHE A 137 -14.95 -0.19 0.70
C PHE A 137 -15.62 0.27 -0.59
N GLU A 138 -15.04 1.24 -1.22
CA GLU A 138 -15.45 1.72 -2.54
C GLU A 138 -14.53 1.12 -3.61
N SER A 139 -15.09 0.33 -4.51
CA SER A 139 -14.36 -0.27 -5.62
C SER A 139 -14.26 0.71 -6.79
N ARG A 140 -13.19 0.57 -7.57
CA ARG A 140 -12.93 1.37 -8.77
C ARG A 140 -12.95 0.50 -10.02
N ILE A 141 -13.05 1.14 -11.20
CA ILE A 141 -12.94 0.43 -12.48
C ILE A 141 -11.63 -0.34 -12.53
N GLY A 142 -11.70 -1.61 -12.91
CA GLY A 142 -10.54 -2.48 -13.08
C GLY A 142 -9.91 -2.99 -11.77
N ALA A 143 -10.57 -2.78 -10.61
CA ALA A 143 -10.12 -3.32 -9.33
C ALA A 143 -10.47 -4.80 -9.20
#